data_cf090cdfe722dc929130d1c4053522f4
#
_entry.id   cf090cdfe722dc929130d1c4053522f4
#
_cell.length_a   1.000
_cell.length_b   1.000
_cell.length_c   1.000
_cell.angle_alpha   90.00
_cell.angle_beta   90.00
_cell.angle_gamma   90.00
#
_symmetry.space_group_name_H-M   'P 1'
#
loop_
_entity.id
_entity.type
_entity.pdbx_description
1 polymer ?
#
loop_
_entity_poly.entity_id
_entity_poly.type
_entity_poly.pdbx_seq_one_letter_code
_entity_poly.pdbx_strand_id
1 'polypeptide(L)'
;MQSYRDISEWLPTTKKECEQLGWNELDVILFSGDAYVDHPSFGTAVIGRVLEAEGLRVAIVPQPNWQDDLRDFKKLGTPKLFFGVTAGCMDSMVNRYTAGKRLRSEDAYTPDGRHSGRPEYPTIVYTQILKKLFPDTPVVIGGIEASMRRLTHYDYWQDKLLPSILVESGADYLVYGMGEKPITAIAHALMENSPKDAHSAIINQPQIAFLTAESNIPNGISGKDKLLYSHSECLADRYKQAANFKVIEEESNKIEASRIIQKTGNSFTVVNPPYPPITIQLQYNYNTITIQLQ
;
A
#
# COMPACT_ATOMS: atom_id res chain seq x y z
N MET A 1 -9.02 36.94 -15.31
CA MET A 1 -9.32 35.72 -16.08
C MET A 1 -8.52 34.61 -15.44
N GLN A 2 -9.13 33.73 -14.67
CA GLN A 2 -8.50 32.48 -14.26
C GLN A 2 -8.28 31.66 -15.52
N SER A 3 -7.01 31.39 -15.89
CA SER A 3 -6.72 30.41 -16.93
C SER A 3 -7.23 29.07 -16.43
N TYR A 4 -8.24 28.52 -17.08
CA TYR A 4 -8.62 27.13 -16.85
C TYR A 4 -7.39 26.27 -17.17
N ARG A 5 -6.88 25.55 -16.15
CA ARG A 5 -5.88 24.51 -16.38
C ARG A 5 -6.48 23.43 -17.27
N ASP A 6 -5.68 22.92 -18.19
CA ASP A 6 -6.05 21.75 -18.98
C ASP A 6 -6.27 20.58 -18.03
N ILE A 7 -7.36 19.84 -18.19
CA ILE A 7 -7.68 18.70 -17.35
C ILE A 7 -6.64 17.57 -17.47
N SER A 8 -5.88 17.54 -18.54
CA SER A 8 -4.74 16.62 -18.72
C SER A 8 -3.57 16.91 -17.79
N GLU A 9 -3.54 18.07 -17.11
CA GLU A 9 -2.46 18.44 -16.20
C GLU A 9 -2.55 17.78 -14.81
N TRP A 10 -3.65 17.10 -14.46
CA TRP A 10 -3.81 16.37 -13.20
C TRP A 10 -4.72 15.15 -13.37
N LEU A 11 -4.59 14.18 -12.44
CA LEU A 11 -5.46 13.01 -12.43
C LEU A 11 -6.88 13.40 -11.97
N PRO A 12 -7.94 12.84 -12.61
CA PRO A 12 -9.31 13.17 -12.26
C PRO A 12 -9.68 12.70 -10.85
N THR A 13 -10.50 13.50 -10.17
CA THR A 13 -11.01 13.23 -8.82
C THR A 13 -12.54 13.13 -8.78
N THR A 14 -13.18 13.52 -9.89
CA THR A 14 -14.64 13.54 -10.03
C THR A 14 -15.08 12.81 -11.28
N LYS A 15 -16.32 12.32 -11.27
CA LYS A 15 -16.94 11.70 -12.45
C LYS A 15 -16.96 12.63 -13.66
N LYS A 16 -17.24 13.92 -13.43
CA LYS A 16 -17.26 14.93 -14.49
C LYS A 16 -15.91 15.08 -15.17
N GLU A 17 -14.82 15.06 -14.42
CA GLU A 17 -13.47 15.12 -14.98
C GLU A 17 -13.14 13.86 -15.79
N CYS A 18 -13.56 12.67 -15.33
CA CYS A 18 -13.42 11.43 -16.10
C CYS A 18 -14.20 11.51 -17.43
N GLU A 19 -15.44 12.02 -17.39
CA GLU A 19 -16.27 12.22 -18.59
C GLU A 19 -15.64 13.21 -19.58
N GLN A 20 -15.02 14.29 -19.10
CA GLN A 20 -14.30 15.26 -19.94
C GLN A 20 -13.07 14.65 -20.63
N LEU A 21 -12.42 13.66 -19.98
CA LEU A 21 -11.34 12.86 -20.58
C LEU A 21 -11.86 11.75 -21.52
N GLY A 22 -13.19 11.62 -21.67
CA GLY A 22 -13.80 10.55 -22.46
C GLY A 22 -13.75 9.17 -21.79
N TRP A 23 -13.51 9.13 -20.49
CA TRP A 23 -13.38 7.87 -19.74
C TRP A 23 -14.73 7.44 -19.16
N ASN A 24 -15.36 6.46 -19.79
CA ASN A 24 -16.59 5.85 -19.28
C ASN A 24 -16.33 4.78 -18.20
N GLU A 25 -15.12 4.26 -18.15
CA GLU A 25 -14.66 3.23 -17.20
C GLU A 25 -13.26 3.58 -16.74
N LEU A 26 -12.94 3.23 -15.51
CA LEU A 26 -11.62 3.40 -14.90
C LEU A 26 -10.94 2.04 -14.74
N ASP A 27 -9.63 2.01 -14.90
CA ASP A 27 -8.84 0.82 -14.69
C ASP A 27 -8.42 0.70 -13.22
N VAL A 28 -8.06 1.82 -12.59
CA VAL A 28 -7.66 1.89 -11.18
C VAL A 28 -8.29 3.13 -10.52
N ILE A 29 -8.73 2.96 -9.27
CA ILE A 29 -9.18 4.08 -8.43
C ILE A 29 -8.35 4.07 -7.15
N LEU A 30 -7.67 5.20 -6.87
CA LEU A 30 -6.81 5.36 -5.71
C LEU A 30 -7.52 6.15 -4.61
N PHE A 31 -7.60 5.59 -3.41
CA PHE A 31 -8.12 6.25 -2.21
C PHE A 31 -6.98 6.73 -1.33
N SER A 32 -7.01 8.00 -0.94
CA SER A 32 -5.98 8.63 -0.11
C SER A 32 -6.55 9.26 1.16
N GLY A 33 -5.85 9.08 2.27
CA GLY A 33 -6.12 9.84 3.50
C GLY A 33 -5.70 11.30 3.43
N ASP A 34 -4.84 11.67 2.46
CA ASP A 34 -4.45 13.06 2.21
C ASP A 34 -5.34 13.73 1.17
N ALA A 35 -5.40 15.05 1.21
CA ALA A 35 -5.85 15.84 0.08
C ALA A 35 -4.97 15.57 -1.15
N TYR A 36 -5.57 15.67 -2.35
CA TYR A 36 -4.81 15.45 -3.57
C TYR A 36 -3.98 16.67 -3.95
N VAL A 37 -2.69 16.44 -4.09
CA VAL A 37 -1.72 17.38 -4.67
C VAL A 37 -0.92 16.59 -5.70
N ASP A 38 -0.95 17.03 -6.95
CA ASP A 38 -0.18 16.40 -8.03
C ASP A 38 1.28 16.85 -7.97
N HIS A 39 2.04 16.22 -7.07
CA HIS A 39 3.43 16.54 -6.82
C HIS A 39 4.21 15.26 -6.43
N PRO A 40 5.46 15.10 -6.84
CA PRO A 40 6.26 13.90 -6.59
C PRO A 40 6.54 13.60 -5.10
N SER A 41 6.27 14.54 -4.20
CA SER A 41 6.31 14.27 -2.74
C SER A 41 5.09 13.52 -2.22
N PHE A 42 4.04 13.34 -3.03
CA PHE A 42 2.80 12.68 -2.63
C PHE A 42 2.70 11.31 -3.30
N GLY A 43 2.76 10.25 -2.50
CA GLY A 43 2.77 8.87 -3.01
C GLY A 43 1.57 8.52 -3.89
N THR A 44 0.38 9.06 -3.61
CA THR A 44 -0.81 8.84 -4.44
C THR A 44 -0.66 9.44 -5.83
N ALA A 45 -0.06 10.65 -5.93
CA ALA A 45 0.23 11.27 -7.22
C ALA A 45 1.27 10.46 -8.00
N VAL A 46 2.36 10.06 -7.35
CA VAL A 46 3.42 9.23 -7.97
C VAL A 46 2.84 7.93 -8.51
N ILE A 47 2.12 7.18 -7.70
CA ILE A 47 1.52 5.90 -8.11
C ILE A 47 0.49 6.10 -9.22
N GLY A 48 -0.34 7.14 -9.12
CA GLY A 48 -1.31 7.46 -10.16
C GLY A 48 -0.65 7.79 -11.50
N ARG A 49 0.41 8.60 -11.48
CA ARG A 49 1.17 8.96 -12.70
C ARG A 49 1.96 7.78 -13.29
N VAL A 50 2.51 6.90 -12.46
CA VAL A 50 3.15 5.68 -12.91
C VAL A 50 2.15 4.78 -13.65
N LEU A 51 0.97 4.57 -13.08
CA LEU A 51 -0.08 3.77 -13.71
C LEU A 51 -0.65 4.44 -14.98
N GLU A 52 -0.79 5.77 -14.99
CA GLU A 52 -1.18 6.52 -16.19
C GLU A 52 -0.15 6.38 -17.31
N ALA A 53 1.14 6.40 -16.98
CA ALA A 53 2.23 6.18 -17.95
C ALA A 53 2.20 4.78 -18.58
N GLU A 54 1.63 3.78 -17.90
CA GLU A 54 1.33 2.45 -18.44
C GLU A 54 0.05 2.42 -19.32
N GLY A 55 -0.56 3.58 -19.58
CA GLY A 55 -1.77 3.71 -20.40
C GLY A 55 -3.08 3.41 -19.67
N LEU A 56 -3.07 3.34 -18.33
CA LEU A 56 -4.24 3.06 -17.52
C LEU A 56 -5.04 4.33 -17.22
N ARG A 57 -6.36 4.20 -17.14
CA ARG A 57 -7.28 5.26 -16.73
C ARG A 57 -7.36 5.25 -15.20
N VAL A 58 -6.72 6.23 -14.58
CA VAL A 58 -6.58 6.31 -13.13
C VAL A 58 -7.30 7.54 -12.59
N ALA A 59 -8.09 7.35 -11.54
CA ALA A 59 -8.71 8.44 -10.80
C ALA A 59 -8.36 8.38 -9.32
N ILE A 60 -8.41 9.52 -8.64
CA ILE A 60 -8.10 9.63 -7.22
C ILE A 60 -9.34 10.07 -6.45
N VAL A 61 -9.59 9.43 -5.31
CA VAL A 61 -10.57 9.83 -4.31
C VAL A 61 -9.82 10.29 -3.05
N PRO A 62 -9.52 11.59 -2.94
CA PRO A 62 -8.84 12.13 -1.77
C PRO A 62 -9.83 12.31 -0.63
N GLN A 63 -9.42 11.93 0.58
CA GLN A 63 -10.16 12.13 1.83
C GLN A 63 -11.67 11.83 1.72
N PRO A 64 -12.07 10.59 1.31
CA PRO A 64 -13.48 10.26 1.18
C PRO A 64 -14.19 10.37 2.54
N ASN A 65 -15.44 10.85 2.54
CA ASN A 65 -16.25 10.86 3.74
C ASN A 65 -16.70 9.42 4.08
N TRP A 66 -16.25 8.93 5.23
CA TRP A 66 -16.53 7.57 5.72
C TRP A 66 -17.70 7.50 6.70
N GLN A 67 -18.29 8.65 7.06
CA GLN A 67 -19.31 8.79 8.12
C GLN A 67 -20.74 9.01 7.59
N ASP A 68 -20.89 9.20 6.27
CA ASP A 68 -22.17 9.44 5.64
C ASP A 68 -22.70 8.19 4.88
N ASP A 69 -23.46 8.43 3.81
CA ASP A 69 -24.01 7.40 2.93
C ASP A 69 -22.95 6.72 2.00
N LEU A 70 -21.68 6.97 2.23
CA LEU A 70 -20.52 6.45 1.47
C LEU A 70 -20.55 6.82 -0.02
N ARG A 71 -21.11 7.98 -0.35
CA ARG A 71 -21.20 8.45 -1.75
C ARG A 71 -19.84 8.63 -2.38
N ASP A 72 -18.83 9.08 -1.63
CA ASP A 72 -17.48 9.27 -2.12
C ASP A 72 -16.81 7.95 -2.55
N PHE A 73 -17.13 6.86 -1.86
CA PHE A 73 -16.65 5.52 -2.21
C PHE A 73 -17.35 4.95 -3.45
N LYS A 74 -18.55 5.45 -3.77
CA LYS A 74 -19.39 4.95 -4.87
C LYS A 74 -19.35 5.83 -6.12
N LYS A 75 -18.94 7.10 -5.98
CA LYS A 75 -19.08 8.14 -7.05
C LYS A 75 -18.39 7.83 -8.37
N LEU A 76 -17.27 7.07 -8.32
CA LEU A 76 -16.50 6.69 -9.51
C LEU A 76 -16.79 5.26 -10.01
N GLY A 77 -17.66 4.52 -9.32
CA GLY A 77 -18.01 3.15 -9.67
C GLY A 77 -16.93 2.12 -9.32
N THR A 78 -16.88 1.02 -10.06
CA THR A 78 -15.97 -0.11 -9.86
C THR A 78 -14.85 -0.04 -10.90
N PRO A 79 -13.57 -0.06 -10.50
CA PRO A 79 -12.46 -0.13 -11.45
C PRO A 79 -12.38 -1.53 -12.08
N LYS A 80 -11.79 -1.62 -13.26
CA LYS A 80 -11.58 -2.88 -13.96
C LYS A 80 -10.55 -3.79 -13.28
N LEU A 81 -9.52 -3.18 -12.66
CA LEU A 81 -8.40 -3.92 -12.11
C LEU A 81 -8.43 -3.98 -10.59
N PHE A 82 -8.29 -2.84 -9.93
CA PHE A 82 -8.23 -2.80 -8.46
C PHE A 82 -8.49 -1.42 -7.87
N PHE A 83 -8.82 -1.41 -6.58
CA PHE A 83 -8.74 -0.22 -5.75
C PHE A 83 -7.37 -0.15 -5.07
N GLY A 84 -6.70 1.00 -5.12
CA GLY A 84 -5.51 1.28 -4.32
C GLY A 84 -5.87 2.13 -3.11
N VAL A 85 -5.31 1.82 -1.93
CA VAL A 85 -5.62 2.54 -0.68
C VAL A 85 -4.33 2.89 0.06
N THR A 86 -4.23 4.14 0.50
CA THR A 86 -3.13 4.64 1.34
C THR A 86 -3.62 5.62 2.39
N ALA A 87 -2.94 5.67 3.53
CA ALA A 87 -3.17 6.70 4.54
C ALA A 87 -2.70 8.10 4.11
N GLY A 88 -1.85 8.18 3.09
CA GLY A 88 -1.20 9.41 2.65
C GLY A 88 0.31 9.40 2.87
N CYS A 89 0.92 10.58 2.90
CA CYS A 89 2.38 10.77 3.02
C CYS A 89 2.93 10.35 4.39
N MET A 90 2.10 10.39 5.43
CA MET A 90 2.48 10.02 6.80
C MET A 90 1.61 8.89 7.33
N ASP A 91 2.13 8.20 8.33
CA ASP A 91 1.31 7.37 9.20
C ASP A 91 0.21 8.22 9.84
N SER A 92 -1.04 7.75 9.78
CA SER A 92 -2.21 8.51 10.21
C SER A 92 -2.16 8.91 11.68
N MET A 93 -1.66 8.01 12.52
CA MET A 93 -1.58 8.24 13.97
C MET A 93 -0.45 9.22 14.31
N VAL A 94 0.69 9.14 13.61
CA VAL A 94 1.79 10.11 13.74
C VAL A 94 1.36 11.49 13.23
N ASN A 95 0.56 11.55 12.17
CA ASN A 95 0.03 12.81 11.66
C ASN A 95 -1.00 13.43 12.62
N ARG A 96 -1.85 12.62 13.24
CA ARG A 96 -2.96 13.08 14.09
C ARG A 96 -2.51 13.44 15.50
N TYR A 97 -1.55 12.71 16.07
CA TYR A 97 -1.17 12.83 17.48
C TYR A 97 0.31 13.20 17.65
N THR A 98 0.61 13.90 18.74
CA THR A 98 1.98 14.09 19.22
C THR A 98 2.50 12.81 19.88
N ALA A 99 3.80 12.72 20.16
CA ALA A 99 4.39 11.61 20.91
C ALA A 99 3.79 11.45 22.33
N GLY A 100 3.28 12.52 22.92
CA GLY A 100 2.53 12.49 24.20
C GLY A 100 1.04 12.16 24.05
N LYS A 101 0.62 11.58 22.94
CA LYS A 101 -0.77 11.20 22.62
C LYS A 101 -1.79 12.36 22.67
N ARG A 102 -1.30 13.59 22.47
CA ARG A 102 -2.18 14.77 22.35
C ARG A 102 -2.53 15.01 20.89
N LEU A 103 -3.79 15.36 20.63
CA LEU A 103 -4.21 15.77 19.29
C LEU A 103 -3.37 16.97 18.84
N ARG A 104 -2.87 16.94 17.61
CA ARG A 104 -2.17 18.08 17.00
C ARG A 104 -3.16 19.20 16.71
N SER A 105 -2.70 20.45 16.66
CA SER A 105 -3.54 21.61 16.37
C SER A 105 -4.03 21.63 14.92
N GLU A 106 -3.26 21.07 14.00
CA GLU A 106 -3.53 21.11 12.57
C GLU A 106 -3.13 19.78 11.89
N ASP A 107 -3.82 19.44 10.80
CA ASP A 107 -3.44 18.40 9.86
C ASP A 107 -2.94 19.04 8.55
N ALA A 108 -1.63 19.06 8.34
CA ALA A 108 -0.99 19.68 7.17
C ALA A 108 -1.42 19.06 5.82
N TYR A 109 -2.02 17.89 5.81
CA TYR A 109 -2.44 17.16 4.61
C TYR A 109 -3.95 17.22 4.36
N THR A 110 -4.66 18.04 5.14
CA THR A 110 -6.10 18.27 4.99
C THR A 110 -6.34 19.73 4.60
N PRO A 111 -7.28 20.04 3.70
CA PRO A 111 -7.66 21.43 3.41
C PRO A 111 -8.05 22.17 4.68
N ASP A 112 -7.60 23.41 4.80
CA ASP A 112 -7.80 24.28 5.97
C ASP A 112 -7.21 23.72 7.29
N GLY A 113 -6.32 22.74 7.24
CA GLY A 113 -5.69 22.15 8.41
C GLY A 113 -6.63 21.36 9.33
N ARG A 114 -7.80 20.97 8.87
CA ARG A 114 -8.84 20.35 9.71
C ARG A 114 -8.49 18.92 10.10
N HIS A 115 -8.61 18.58 11.40
CA HIS A 115 -8.34 17.24 11.92
C HIS A 115 -9.30 16.14 11.50
N SER A 116 -10.50 16.47 11.03
CA SER A 116 -11.57 15.51 10.74
C SER A 116 -11.60 15.06 9.27
N GLY A 117 -10.58 15.38 8.48
CA GLY A 117 -10.54 15.05 7.05
C GLY A 117 -10.33 13.56 6.77
N ARG A 118 -9.85 12.80 7.75
CA ARG A 118 -9.63 11.34 7.64
C ARG A 118 -9.92 10.62 8.96
N PRO A 119 -10.25 9.32 8.94
CA PRO A 119 -10.38 8.50 10.15
C PRO A 119 -9.02 8.24 10.81
N GLU A 120 -9.04 7.67 11.99
CA GLU A 120 -7.89 6.92 12.50
C GLU A 120 -7.71 5.66 11.65
N TYR A 121 -6.44 5.31 11.33
CA TYR A 121 -6.10 4.17 10.48
C TYR A 121 -6.89 4.14 9.14
N PRO A 122 -6.80 5.20 8.31
CA PRO A 122 -7.59 5.29 7.09
C PRO A 122 -7.36 4.13 6.13
N THR A 123 -6.16 3.55 6.09
CA THR A 123 -5.89 2.36 5.28
C THR A 123 -6.83 1.22 5.66
N ILE A 124 -7.06 0.98 6.94
CA ILE A 124 -7.97 -0.08 7.41
C ILE A 124 -9.42 0.30 7.11
N VAL A 125 -9.84 1.49 7.54
CA VAL A 125 -11.24 1.94 7.41
C VAL A 125 -11.68 1.97 5.95
N TYR A 126 -10.87 2.58 5.06
CA TYR A 126 -11.23 2.67 3.65
C TYR A 126 -11.26 1.30 2.97
N THR A 127 -10.31 0.44 3.28
CA THR A 127 -10.29 -0.93 2.74
C THR A 127 -11.52 -1.73 3.16
N GLN A 128 -11.90 -1.69 4.44
CA GLN A 128 -13.09 -2.39 4.94
C GLN A 128 -14.36 -1.89 4.27
N ILE A 129 -14.49 -0.59 4.04
CA ILE A 129 -15.62 0.00 3.30
C ILE A 129 -15.64 -0.51 1.86
N LEU A 130 -14.49 -0.49 1.16
CA LEU A 130 -14.40 -0.94 -0.22
C LEU A 130 -14.69 -2.44 -0.35
N LYS A 131 -14.14 -3.28 0.53
CA LYS A 131 -14.41 -4.73 0.53
C LYS A 131 -15.89 -5.04 0.82
N LYS A 132 -16.57 -4.21 1.62
CA LYS A 132 -18.02 -4.33 1.87
C LYS A 132 -18.86 -3.91 0.66
N LEU A 133 -18.48 -2.82 -0.03
CA LEU A 133 -19.22 -2.29 -1.17
C LEU A 133 -18.94 -3.04 -2.47
N PHE A 134 -17.72 -3.53 -2.64
CA PHE A 134 -17.21 -4.16 -3.87
C PHE A 134 -16.41 -5.44 -3.54
N PRO A 135 -17.08 -6.49 -3.04
CA PRO A 135 -16.40 -7.68 -2.51
C PRO A 135 -15.54 -8.42 -3.52
N ASP A 136 -15.90 -8.35 -4.81
CA ASP A 136 -15.22 -9.07 -5.89
C ASP A 136 -14.05 -8.29 -6.51
N THR A 137 -13.89 -7.01 -6.15
CA THR A 137 -12.82 -6.17 -6.69
C THR A 137 -11.59 -6.24 -5.78
N PRO A 138 -10.40 -6.52 -6.32
CA PRO A 138 -9.18 -6.52 -5.53
C PRO A 138 -8.90 -5.15 -4.89
N VAL A 139 -8.40 -5.18 -3.65
CA VAL A 139 -7.93 -3.99 -2.93
C VAL A 139 -6.45 -4.15 -2.62
N VAL A 140 -5.65 -3.22 -3.13
CA VAL A 140 -4.20 -3.13 -2.90
C VAL A 140 -3.94 -1.98 -1.93
N ILE A 141 -3.32 -2.29 -0.80
CA ILE A 141 -2.91 -1.26 0.17
C ILE A 141 -1.43 -0.95 0.06
N GLY A 142 -1.04 0.29 0.36
CA GLY A 142 0.35 0.70 0.29
C GLY A 142 0.64 1.99 1.07
N GLY A 143 1.84 2.52 0.88
CA GLY A 143 2.35 3.68 1.60
C GLY A 143 2.93 3.33 2.98
N ILE A 144 3.34 4.35 3.73
CA ILE A 144 4.10 4.19 4.97
C ILE A 144 3.31 3.42 6.04
N GLU A 145 2.03 3.73 6.23
CA GLU A 145 1.18 3.09 7.23
C GLU A 145 1.07 1.59 6.99
N ALA A 146 0.76 1.18 5.77
CA ALA A 146 0.67 -0.24 5.40
C ALA A 146 2.03 -0.93 5.50
N SER A 147 3.10 -0.29 5.02
CA SER A 147 4.46 -0.84 5.06
C SER A 147 4.93 -1.14 6.48
N MET A 148 4.68 -0.23 7.42
CA MET A 148 5.08 -0.40 8.83
C MET A 148 4.26 -1.46 9.55
N ARG A 149 3.02 -1.69 9.12
CA ARG A 149 2.07 -2.63 9.75
C ARG A 149 1.90 -3.96 8.99
N ARG A 150 2.82 -4.27 8.06
CA ARG A 150 2.72 -5.49 7.22
C ARG A 150 2.86 -6.82 7.99
N LEU A 151 3.42 -6.78 9.20
CA LEU A 151 3.59 -7.91 10.11
C LEU A 151 3.02 -7.57 11.48
N THR A 152 3.10 -8.49 12.46
CA THR A 152 2.79 -8.18 13.87
C THR A 152 3.62 -6.99 14.32
N HIS A 153 2.96 -5.98 14.84
CA HIS A 153 3.58 -4.72 15.24
C HIS A 153 3.01 -4.22 16.57
N TYR A 154 3.79 -3.41 17.28
CA TYR A 154 3.32 -2.70 18.44
C TYR A 154 2.67 -1.38 18.03
N ASP A 155 1.39 -1.23 18.35
CA ASP A 155 0.67 0.03 18.18
C ASP A 155 0.82 0.87 19.45
N TYR A 156 1.61 1.93 19.35
CA TYR A 156 1.89 2.83 20.46
C TYR A 156 0.64 3.53 21.00
N TRP A 157 -0.32 3.84 20.12
CA TRP A 157 -1.51 4.59 20.48
C TRP A 157 -2.48 3.76 21.31
N GLN A 158 -2.69 2.51 20.91
CA GLN A 158 -3.56 1.55 21.60
C GLN A 158 -2.82 0.79 22.72
N ASP A 159 -1.50 0.91 22.81
CA ASP A 159 -0.64 0.16 23.76
C ASP A 159 -0.84 -1.36 23.61
N LYS A 160 -0.83 -1.86 22.37
CA LYS A 160 -1.12 -3.25 22.04
C LYS A 160 -0.23 -3.76 20.91
N LEU A 161 0.02 -5.09 20.93
CA LEU A 161 0.46 -5.78 19.74
C LEU A 161 -0.74 -6.09 18.83
N LEU A 162 -0.67 -5.61 17.60
CA LEU A 162 -1.66 -5.85 16.56
C LEU A 162 -1.12 -6.81 15.52
N PRO A 163 -1.99 -7.59 14.84
CA PRO A 163 -1.59 -8.45 13.74
C PRO A 163 -1.19 -7.64 12.51
N SER A 164 -0.83 -8.32 11.43
CA SER A 164 -0.65 -7.66 10.13
C SER A 164 -1.88 -6.84 9.74
N ILE A 165 -1.68 -5.65 9.18
CA ILE A 165 -2.74 -4.79 8.65
C ILE A 165 -3.59 -5.50 7.58
N LEU A 166 -3.03 -6.49 6.88
CA LEU A 166 -3.79 -7.33 5.94
C LEU A 166 -4.92 -8.10 6.63
N VAL A 167 -4.68 -8.58 7.87
CA VAL A 167 -5.71 -9.28 8.66
C VAL A 167 -6.82 -8.33 9.08
N GLU A 168 -6.45 -7.13 9.53
CA GLU A 168 -7.41 -6.15 10.03
C GLU A 168 -8.22 -5.47 8.91
N SER A 169 -7.54 -5.13 7.81
CA SER A 169 -8.18 -4.43 6.69
C SER A 169 -8.97 -5.34 5.77
N GLY A 170 -8.55 -6.60 5.61
CA GLY A 170 -9.07 -7.53 4.61
C GLY A 170 -8.62 -7.21 3.19
N ALA A 171 -7.53 -6.46 3.03
CA ALA A 171 -6.93 -6.19 1.72
C ALA A 171 -6.39 -7.47 1.07
N ASP A 172 -6.42 -7.53 -0.26
CA ASP A 172 -5.94 -8.68 -1.01
C ASP A 172 -4.41 -8.69 -1.12
N TYR A 173 -3.81 -7.52 -1.33
CA TYR A 173 -2.36 -7.33 -1.47
C TYR A 173 -1.89 -6.08 -0.75
N LEU A 174 -0.64 -6.14 -0.28
CA LEU A 174 0.06 -4.99 0.29
C LEU A 174 1.37 -4.78 -0.47
N VAL A 175 1.54 -3.57 -0.98
CA VAL A 175 2.79 -3.08 -1.58
C VAL A 175 3.53 -2.26 -0.54
N TYR A 176 4.78 -2.65 -0.20
CA TYR A 176 5.57 -1.94 0.78
C TYR A 176 6.79 -1.23 0.18
N GLY A 177 7.28 -0.21 0.86
CA GLY A 177 8.42 0.59 0.38
C GLY A 177 8.06 1.44 -0.85
N MET A 178 8.97 1.52 -1.82
CA MET A 178 8.76 2.24 -3.08
C MET A 178 7.88 1.40 -4.00
N GLY A 179 6.64 1.87 -4.21
CA GLY A 179 5.56 1.08 -4.78
C GLY A 179 5.49 1.04 -6.31
N GLU A 180 6.32 1.78 -7.03
CA GLU A 180 6.20 1.99 -8.47
C GLU A 180 6.28 0.67 -9.26
N LYS A 181 7.32 -0.11 -9.04
CA LYS A 181 7.51 -1.40 -9.74
C LYS A 181 6.44 -2.44 -9.36
N PRO A 182 6.19 -2.73 -8.06
CA PRO A 182 5.20 -3.73 -7.71
C PRO A 182 3.78 -3.37 -8.11
N ILE A 183 3.38 -2.07 -8.08
CA ILE A 183 2.03 -1.69 -8.50
C ILE A 183 1.81 -1.86 -10.00
N THR A 184 2.82 -1.54 -10.82
CA THR A 184 2.80 -1.80 -12.27
C THR A 184 2.72 -3.30 -12.55
N ALA A 185 3.50 -4.12 -11.82
CA ALA A 185 3.44 -5.57 -11.97
C ALA A 185 2.07 -6.16 -11.60
N ILE A 186 1.41 -5.63 -10.55
CA ILE A 186 0.03 -6.02 -10.20
C ILE A 186 -0.94 -5.64 -11.32
N ALA A 187 -0.85 -4.41 -11.84
CA ALA A 187 -1.72 -3.95 -12.91
C ALA A 187 -1.59 -4.82 -14.16
N HIS A 188 -0.38 -5.10 -14.63
CA HIS A 188 -0.13 -5.97 -15.78
C HIS A 188 -0.64 -7.39 -15.52
N ALA A 189 -0.38 -7.95 -14.35
CA ALA A 189 -0.88 -9.30 -14.01
C ALA A 189 -2.41 -9.39 -14.11
N LEU A 190 -3.13 -8.36 -13.63
CA LEU A 190 -4.60 -8.31 -13.69
C LEU A 190 -5.15 -8.02 -15.09
N MET A 191 -4.39 -7.35 -15.94
CA MET A 191 -4.78 -7.07 -17.33
C MET A 191 -4.62 -8.29 -18.25
N GLU A 192 -3.55 -9.05 -18.06
CA GLU A 192 -3.09 -10.05 -19.01
C GLU A 192 -3.59 -11.47 -18.68
N ASN A 193 -4.09 -11.68 -17.47
CA ASN A 193 -4.39 -13.02 -16.98
C ASN A 193 -5.84 -13.18 -16.49
N SER A 194 -6.28 -14.44 -16.41
CA SER A 194 -7.48 -14.77 -15.65
C SER A 194 -7.29 -14.42 -14.17
N PRO A 195 -8.36 -14.21 -13.38
CA PRO A 195 -8.24 -13.85 -11.96
C PRO A 195 -7.36 -14.81 -11.15
N LYS A 196 -7.41 -16.11 -11.45
CA LYS A 196 -6.59 -17.11 -10.75
C LYS A 196 -5.12 -17.04 -11.14
N ASP A 197 -4.84 -16.86 -12.42
CA ASP A 197 -3.46 -16.77 -12.93
C ASP A 197 -2.83 -15.44 -12.52
N ALA A 198 -3.62 -14.36 -12.53
CA ALA A 198 -3.22 -13.06 -12.01
C ALA A 198 -2.82 -13.14 -10.53
N HIS A 199 -3.62 -13.79 -9.69
CA HIS A 199 -3.27 -13.99 -8.27
C HIS A 199 -1.92 -14.71 -8.14
N SER A 200 -1.73 -15.82 -8.89
CA SER A 200 -0.46 -16.56 -8.87
C SER A 200 0.72 -15.71 -9.34
N ALA A 201 0.54 -14.88 -10.36
CA ALA A 201 1.58 -13.97 -10.84
C ALA A 201 1.92 -12.89 -9.80
N ILE A 202 0.93 -12.30 -9.16
CA ILE A 202 1.08 -11.24 -8.16
C ILE A 202 1.82 -11.73 -6.91
N ILE A 203 1.42 -12.87 -6.33
CA ILE A 203 2.01 -13.37 -5.08
C ILE A 203 3.47 -13.83 -5.23
N ASN A 204 3.97 -13.93 -6.44
CA ASN A 204 5.38 -14.22 -6.74
C ASN A 204 6.21 -12.96 -7.01
N GLN A 205 5.60 -11.76 -7.06
CA GLN A 205 6.35 -10.52 -7.28
C GLN A 205 7.09 -10.06 -6.02
N PRO A 206 8.28 -9.45 -6.18
CA PRO A 206 8.97 -8.78 -5.08
C PRO A 206 8.15 -7.63 -4.48
N GLN A 207 8.46 -7.25 -3.25
CA GLN A 207 7.83 -6.13 -2.52
C GLN A 207 6.32 -6.25 -2.29
N ILE A 208 5.77 -7.44 -2.39
CA ILE A 208 4.38 -7.72 -2.11
C ILE A 208 4.24 -8.54 -0.84
N ALA A 209 3.29 -8.17 0.01
CA ALA A 209 2.83 -8.99 1.11
C ALA A 209 1.36 -9.38 0.90
N PHE A 210 1.01 -10.59 1.33
CA PHE A 210 -0.33 -11.17 1.18
C PHE A 210 -0.62 -12.18 2.29
N LEU A 211 -1.91 -12.50 2.45
CA LEU A 211 -2.37 -13.57 3.35
C LEU A 211 -2.64 -14.84 2.55
N THR A 212 -2.27 -15.99 3.14
CA THR A 212 -2.55 -17.29 2.52
C THR A 212 -2.66 -18.39 3.57
N ALA A 213 -3.27 -19.54 3.18
CA ALA A 213 -3.17 -20.77 3.96
C ALA A 213 -1.77 -21.39 3.78
N GLU A 214 -1.34 -22.20 4.75
CA GLU A 214 -0.02 -22.85 4.70
C GLU A 214 0.20 -23.66 3.43
N SER A 215 -0.82 -24.43 3.00
CA SER A 215 -0.79 -25.23 1.77
C SER A 215 -0.61 -24.43 0.48
N ASN A 216 -0.92 -23.13 0.52
CA ASN A 216 -0.94 -22.24 -0.64
C ASN A 216 0.25 -21.27 -0.65
N ILE A 217 1.21 -21.42 0.28
CA ILE A 217 2.44 -20.63 0.25
C ILE A 217 3.22 -20.99 -1.03
N PRO A 218 3.55 -20.01 -1.90
CA PRO A 218 4.27 -20.26 -3.14
C PRO A 218 5.57 -21.05 -2.90
N ASN A 219 5.74 -22.17 -3.58
CA ASN A 219 6.87 -23.10 -3.45
C ASN A 219 7.08 -23.67 -2.04
N GLY A 220 6.07 -23.60 -1.18
CA GLY A 220 6.17 -24.03 0.23
C GLY A 220 7.11 -23.17 1.06
N ILE A 221 7.41 -23.62 2.27
CA ILE A 221 8.39 -23.00 3.17
C ILE A 221 9.75 -23.64 2.92
N SER A 222 10.76 -22.83 2.66
CA SER A 222 12.13 -23.28 2.38
C SER A 222 13.10 -22.88 3.51
N GLY A 223 14.27 -23.51 3.58
CA GLY A 223 15.32 -23.14 4.53
C GLY A 223 15.91 -21.73 4.32
N LYS A 224 15.61 -21.08 3.20
CA LYS A 224 15.98 -19.67 2.93
C LYS A 224 15.00 -18.68 3.53
N ASP A 225 13.77 -19.09 3.83
CA ASP A 225 12.74 -18.22 4.39
C ASP A 225 13.03 -17.88 5.86
N LYS A 226 12.60 -16.70 6.28
CA LYS A 226 12.65 -16.26 7.68
C LYS A 226 11.29 -16.49 8.31
N LEU A 227 11.19 -17.54 9.10
CA LEU A 227 10.00 -17.82 9.90
C LEU A 227 10.04 -17.00 11.17
N LEU A 228 9.07 -16.12 11.36
CA LEU A 228 8.89 -15.37 12.57
C LEU A 228 8.04 -16.15 13.59
N TYR A 229 8.23 -15.84 14.87
CA TYR A 229 7.25 -16.23 15.88
C TYR A 229 5.87 -15.73 15.49
N SER A 230 4.86 -16.57 15.68
CA SER A 230 3.47 -16.24 15.36
C SER A 230 2.97 -15.04 16.17
N HIS A 231 1.89 -14.43 15.70
CA HIS A 231 1.23 -13.34 16.42
C HIS A 231 0.84 -13.76 17.85
N SER A 232 0.27 -14.95 18.03
CA SER A 232 -0.10 -15.48 19.36
C SER A 232 1.09 -15.72 20.30
N GLU A 233 2.22 -16.16 19.76
CA GLU A 233 3.44 -16.30 20.54
C GLU A 233 4.01 -14.93 20.97
N CYS A 234 3.94 -13.92 20.10
CA CYS A 234 4.35 -12.57 20.42
C CYS A 234 3.46 -11.93 21.49
N LEU A 235 2.15 -12.21 21.47
CA LEU A 235 1.23 -11.77 22.52
C LEU A 235 1.53 -12.40 23.89
N ALA A 236 1.98 -13.66 23.89
CA ALA A 236 2.34 -14.37 25.10
C ALA A 236 3.71 -13.99 25.66
N ASP A 237 4.65 -13.57 24.79
CA ASP A 237 6.03 -13.30 25.17
C ASP A 237 6.62 -12.13 24.36
N ARG A 238 6.82 -10.99 25.04
CA ARG A 238 7.42 -9.78 24.46
C ARG A 238 8.81 -9.98 23.88
N TYR A 239 9.58 -10.94 24.39
CA TYR A 239 10.93 -11.23 23.88
C TYR A 239 10.85 -11.86 22.48
N LYS A 240 9.81 -12.63 22.19
CA LYS A 240 9.57 -13.17 20.86
C LYS A 240 9.27 -12.06 19.84
N GLN A 241 8.50 -11.03 20.25
CA GLN A 241 8.29 -9.86 19.40
C GLN A 241 9.59 -9.08 19.15
N ALA A 242 10.44 -8.92 20.18
CA ALA A 242 11.73 -8.28 20.02
C ALA A 242 12.66 -9.07 19.09
N ALA A 243 12.64 -10.41 19.18
CA ALA A 243 13.39 -11.28 18.29
C ALA A 243 12.90 -11.20 16.84
N ASN A 244 11.58 -11.15 16.63
CA ASN A 244 11.00 -10.91 15.29
C ASN A 244 11.45 -9.57 14.73
N PHE A 245 11.38 -8.49 15.52
CA PHE A 245 11.82 -7.16 15.10
C PHE A 245 13.29 -7.17 14.65
N LYS A 246 14.17 -7.83 15.41
CA LYS A 246 15.58 -8.00 15.03
C LYS A 246 15.73 -8.67 13.66
N VAL A 247 14.99 -9.76 13.41
CA VAL A 247 15.04 -10.45 12.11
C VAL A 247 14.56 -9.54 10.99
N ILE A 248 13.47 -8.79 11.20
CA ILE A 248 12.92 -7.85 10.21
C ILE A 248 13.94 -6.76 9.87
N GLU A 249 14.60 -6.19 10.89
CA GLU A 249 15.64 -5.16 10.70
C GLU A 249 16.87 -5.74 9.98
N GLU A 250 17.33 -6.92 10.36
CA GLU A 250 18.45 -7.57 9.67
C GLU A 250 18.15 -7.85 8.21
N GLU A 251 16.93 -8.32 7.88
CA GLU A 251 16.53 -8.56 6.49
C GLU A 251 16.35 -7.26 5.71
N SER A 252 15.81 -6.20 6.32
CA SER A 252 15.60 -4.91 5.63
C SER A 252 16.90 -4.19 5.24
N ASN A 253 18.02 -4.55 5.86
CA ASN A 253 19.36 -3.99 5.59
C ASN A 253 20.20 -4.86 4.63
N LYS A 254 19.66 -5.97 4.11
CA LYS A 254 20.38 -6.84 3.19
C LYS A 254 20.14 -6.44 1.74
N ILE A 255 21.17 -6.56 0.92
CA ILE A 255 21.08 -6.43 -0.55
C ILE A 255 20.19 -7.56 -1.11
N GLU A 256 20.39 -8.78 -0.61
CA GLU A 256 19.58 -9.95 -0.94
C GLU A 256 18.81 -10.39 0.31
N ALA A 257 17.64 -9.80 0.50
CA ALA A 257 16.77 -10.15 1.61
C ALA A 257 16.03 -11.45 1.35
N SER A 258 15.69 -12.15 2.42
CA SER A 258 14.88 -13.36 2.38
C SER A 258 13.40 -13.04 2.46
N ARG A 259 12.56 -13.94 1.97
CA ARG A 259 11.12 -13.91 2.21
C ARG A 259 10.85 -14.11 3.71
N ILE A 260 9.95 -13.30 4.26
CA ILE A 260 9.56 -13.37 5.68
C ILE A 260 8.15 -13.97 5.76
N ILE A 261 7.94 -14.90 6.68
CA ILE A 261 6.66 -15.58 6.88
C ILE A 261 6.29 -15.54 8.36
N GLN A 262 5.06 -15.10 8.66
CA GLN A 262 4.53 -15.03 10.02
C GLN A 262 3.12 -15.62 10.09
N LYS A 263 2.90 -16.54 11.02
CA LYS A 263 1.56 -17.11 11.27
C LYS A 263 0.69 -16.18 12.11
N THR A 264 -0.56 -15.99 11.68
CA THR A 264 -1.59 -15.26 12.42
C THR A 264 -2.89 -16.05 12.37
N GLY A 265 -3.30 -16.66 13.49
CA GLY A 265 -4.43 -17.57 13.52
C GLY A 265 -4.24 -18.77 12.58
N ASN A 266 -5.15 -18.97 11.64
CA ASN A 266 -5.08 -20.03 10.63
C ASN A 266 -4.41 -19.59 9.32
N SER A 267 -4.01 -18.35 9.21
CA SER A 267 -3.40 -17.78 8.02
C SER A 267 -1.92 -17.47 8.23
N PHE A 268 -1.21 -17.33 7.14
CA PHE A 268 0.18 -16.89 7.08
C PHE A 268 0.27 -15.56 6.33
N THR A 269 0.91 -14.59 6.93
CA THR A 269 1.36 -13.39 6.23
C THR A 269 2.71 -13.72 5.58
N VAL A 270 2.75 -13.63 4.27
CA VAL A 270 3.96 -13.81 3.46
C VAL A 270 4.41 -12.45 2.99
N VAL A 271 5.66 -12.10 3.22
CA VAL A 271 6.29 -10.85 2.76
C VAL A 271 7.44 -11.22 1.83
N ASN A 272 7.25 -11.00 0.55
CA ASN A 272 8.30 -11.24 -0.45
C ASN A 272 9.45 -10.22 -0.26
N PRO A 273 10.69 -10.57 -0.60
CA PRO A 273 11.83 -9.65 -0.50
C PRO A 273 11.65 -8.43 -1.42
N PRO A 274 12.34 -7.31 -1.14
CA PRO A 274 12.34 -6.17 -2.05
C PRO A 274 12.98 -6.51 -3.40
N TYR A 275 12.75 -5.67 -4.41
CA TYR A 275 13.51 -5.77 -5.66
C TYR A 275 15.00 -5.64 -5.37
N PRO A 276 15.84 -6.43 -6.05
CA PRO A 276 17.28 -6.26 -5.91
C PRO A 276 17.69 -4.86 -6.37
N PRO A 277 18.71 -4.27 -5.74
CA PRO A 277 19.20 -2.96 -6.15
C PRO A 277 19.68 -2.99 -7.60
N ILE A 278 19.43 -1.91 -8.34
CA ILE A 278 19.91 -1.76 -9.71
C ILE A 278 21.40 -1.43 -9.65
N THR A 279 22.23 -2.33 -10.16
CA THR A 279 23.66 -2.08 -10.30
C THR A 279 23.93 -1.60 -11.71
N ILE A 280 24.36 -0.34 -11.86
CA ILE A 280 24.82 0.21 -13.15
C ILE A 280 26.34 0.15 -13.17
N GLN A 281 26.89 -0.65 -14.08
CA GLN A 281 28.33 -0.64 -14.36
C GLN A 281 28.62 0.40 -15.45
N LEU A 282 29.29 1.46 -15.07
CA LEU A 282 29.83 2.44 -16.02
C LEU A 282 31.27 2.07 -16.34
N GLN A 283 31.56 1.66 -17.58
CA GLN A 283 32.91 1.49 -18.06
C GLN A 283 33.41 2.84 -18.61
N TYR A 284 34.34 3.45 -17.94
CA TYR A 284 34.98 4.68 -18.40
C TYR A 284 36.50 4.39 -18.51
N ASN A 285 37.03 4.39 -19.73
CA ASN A 285 38.45 4.47 -20.10
C ASN A 285 39.51 3.95 -19.09
N TYR A 286 39.47 2.73 -18.64
CA TYR A 286 40.39 2.05 -17.71
C TYR A 286 39.93 1.85 -16.25
N ASN A 287 38.77 2.42 -15.80
CA ASN A 287 38.21 2.15 -14.48
C ASN A 287 36.74 1.83 -14.58
N THR A 288 36.32 0.79 -13.90
CA THR A 288 34.87 0.47 -13.72
C THR A 288 34.36 1.16 -12.47
N ILE A 289 33.34 2.02 -12.62
CA ILE A 289 32.63 2.62 -11.50
C ILE A 289 31.31 1.86 -11.37
N THR A 290 31.08 1.24 -10.24
CA THR A 290 29.80 0.61 -9.91
C THR A 290 28.97 1.57 -9.08
N ILE A 291 27.80 1.94 -9.58
CA ILE A 291 26.81 2.74 -8.83
C ILE A 291 25.68 1.80 -8.45
N GLN A 292 25.45 1.63 -7.15
CA GLN A 292 24.27 0.98 -6.62
C GLN A 292 23.20 2.02 -6.38
N LEU A 293 22.06 1.90 -7.07
CA LEU A 293 20.85 2.67 -6.79
C LEU A 293 19.91 1.78 -5.98
N GLN A 294 19.57 2.22 -4.78
CA GLN A 294 18.55 1.58 -3.92
C GLN A 294 17.17 2.00 -4.36
#